data_0bad0c75a254988583257ad2bbe4d9be
#
_entry.id   0bad0c75a254988583257ad2bbe4d9be
#
_cell.length_a   1.000
_cell.length_b   1.000
_cell.length_c   1.000
_cell.angle_alpha   90.00
_cell.angle_beta   90.00
_cell.angle_gamma   90.00
#
_symmetry.space_group_name_H-M   'P 1'
#
loop_
_entity.id
_entity.type
_entity.pdbx_description
1 polymer ?
#
loop_
_entity_poly.entity_id
_entity_poly.type
_entity_poly.pdbx_seq_one_letter_code
_entity_poly.pdbx_strand_id
1 'polypeptide(L)'
;YNYNDFNNQSNVDIRIDTLINPNSSRLSLYDQASIKTIDVTDANGNIVKHNLYYIIARQGANESPSVADSVYVSYDGYLTDGYVFDNRKFPIWLDLANSLEGFREGVSELRTGNYAENLNGTITYDSFGVGIFFLPSGIGYFENTSGGIPEYSPLVFSVKLMTYAETDHDNDGILSIFEDIDGDGKPFRDDSDGDNLWNMYDTDDDGDGILTINEIDKNNDSVIDDSNNDGIPDYLDPDN
;
A
#
# COMPACT_ATOMS: atom_id res chain seq x y z
N TYR A 1 -22.86 -10.58 10.60
CA TYR A 1 -22.54 -9.18 10.85
C TYR A 1 -23.68 -8.32 10.35
N ASN A 2 -24.13 -7.37 11.17
CA ASN A 2 -25.17 -6.43 10.77
C ASN A 2 -24.43 -5.18 10.25
N TYR A 3 -24.55 -4.88 8.96
CA TYR A 3 -23.86 -3.77 8.29
C TYR A 3 -24.12 -2.39 8.95
N ASN A 4 -25.19 -2.28 9.73
CA ASN A 4 -25.57 -1.06 10.43
C ASN A 4 -24.75 -0.78 11.71
N ASP A 5 -24.00 -1.75 12.22
CA ASP A 5 -23.18 -1.55 13.43
C ASP A 5 -21.84 -0.86 13.14
N PHE A 6 -21.41 -0.84 11.85
CA PHE A 6 -20.13 -0.27 11.45
C PHE A 6 -20.15 1.25 11.25
N ASN A 7 -21.32 1.85 11.04
CA ASN A 7 -21.43 3.27 10.69
C ASN A 7 -21.36 4.24 11.87
N ASN A 8 -21.41 3.77 13.13
CA ASN A 8 -21.58 4.64 14.29
C ASN A 8 -20.58 4.43 15.43
N GLN A 9 -19.51 3.66 15.25
CA GLN A 9 -18.57 3.41 16.35
C GLN A 9 -17.11 3.71 15.95
N SER A 10 -16.41 4.41 16.81
CA SER A 10 -14.97 4.66 16.75
C SER A 10 -14.13 3.38 16.84
N ASN A 11 -14.69 2.27 17.34
CA ASN A 11 -14.04 0.98 17.48
C ASN A 11 -14.79 -0.09 16.69
N VAL A 12 -14.36 -0.32 15.44
CA VAL A 12 -14.81 -1.47 14.65
C VAL A 12 -13.74 -2.55 14.75
N ASP A 13 -14.07 -3.68 15.40
CA ASP A 13 -13.23 -4.86 15.41
C ASP A 13 -13.78 -5.92 14.48
N ILE A 14 -12.94 -6.38 13.55
CA ILE A 14 -13.28 -7.50 12.68
C ILE A 14 -13.08 -8.79 13.47
N ARG A 15 -14.13 -9.62 13.50
CA ARG A 15 -14.07 -10.96 14.07
C ARG A 15 -14.42 -11.98 13.01
N ILE A 16 -13.57 -12.97 12.83
CA ILE A 16 -13.78 -14.11 11.94
C ILE A 16 -14.28 -15.28 12.79
N ASP A 17 -15.43 -15.81 12.41
CA ASP A 17 -16.03 -17.00 13.06
C ASP A 17 -16.33 -18.07 12.02
N THR A 18 -16.25 -19.33 12.40
CA THR A 18 -16.66 -20.46 11.57
C THR A 18 -18.18 -20.50 11.44
N LEU A 19 -18.72 -20.69 10.23
CA LEU A 19 -20.13 -20.95 10.00
C LEU A 19 -20.46 -22.39 10.42
N ILE A 20 -20.98 -22.54 11.63
CA ILE A 20 -21.37 -23.86 12.17
C ILE A 20 -22.66 -24.39 11.54
N ASN A 21 -23.52 -23.50 11.05
CA ASN A 21 -24.81 -23.84 10.44
C ASN A 21 -24.81 -23.42 8.96
N PRO A 22 -24.73 -24.35 8.00
CA PRO A 22 -24.76 -24.05 6.57
C PRO A 22 -26.07 -23.41 6.08
N ASN A 23 -27.15 -23.50 6.89
CA ASN A 23 -28.46 -22.87 6.60
C ASN A 23 -28.58 -21.48 7.27
N SER A 24 -27.52 -20.93 7.81
CA SER A 24 -27.53 -19.56 8.34
C SER A 24 -27.73 -18.57 7.18
N SER A 25 -28.45 -17.47 7.42
CA SER A 25 -28.56 -16.37 6.47
C SER A 25 -27.27 -15.54 6.31
N ARG A 26 -26.19 -15.97 6.96
CA ARG A 26 -24.87 -15.31 6.88
C ARG A 26 -24.16 -15.76 5.62
N LEU A 27 -23.64 -14.80 4.87
CA LEU A 27 -22.80 -15.07 3.71
C LEU A 27 -21.43 -15.60 4.15
N SER A 28 -20.82 -16.47 3.34
CA SER A 28 -19.44 -16.87 3.55
C SER A 28 -18.49 -15.69 3.33
N LEU A 29 -17.26 -15.76 3.82
CA LEU A 29 -16.24 -14.74 3.51
C LEU A 29 -15.99 -14.67 2.00
N TYR A 30 -15.99 -15.82 1.32
CA TYR A 30 -15.79 -15.90 -0.12
C TYR A 30 -16.88 -15.15 -0.90
N ASP A 31 -18.15 -15.26 -0.48
CA ASP A 31 -19.29 -14.58 -1.12
C ASP A 31 -19.29 -13.05 -0.89
N GLN A 32 -18.50 -12.58 0.09
CA GLN A 32 -18.38 -11.16 0.45
C GLN A 32 -17.09 -10.52 -0.07
N ALA A 33 -16.09 -11.33 -0.46
CA ALA A 33 -14.78 -10.85 -0.82
C ALA A 33 -14.77 -10.24 -2.22
N SER A 34 -14.13 -9.08 -2.35
CA SER A 34 -13.64 -8.55 -3.61
C SER A 34 -12.30 -9.19 -3.96
N ILE A 35 -11.93 -9.14 -5.23
CA ILE A 35 -10.68 -9.72 -5.74
C ILE A 35 -9.91 -8.63 -6.47
N LYS A 36 -8.61 -8.49 -6.12
CA LYS A 36 -7.61 -7.71 -6.89
C LYS A 36 -6.57 -8.69 -7.39
N THR A 37 -6.35 -8.72 -8.70
CA THR A 37 -5.29 -9.54 -9.28
C THR A 37 -4.01 -8.74 -9.30
N ILE A 38 -2.94 -9.33 -8.79
CA ILE A 38 -1.61 -8.73 -8.66
C ILE A 38 -0.65 -9.55 -9.52
N ASP A 39 0.06 -8.88 -10.39
CA ASP A 39 1.09 -9.47 -11.24
C ASP A 39 2.43 -9.43 -10.49
N VAL A 40 3.04 -10.61 -10.31
CA VAL A 40 4.35 -10.79 -9.65
C VAL A 40 5.31 -11.39 -10.66
N THR A 41 6.48 -10.78 -10.82
CA THR A 41 7.53 -11.32 -11.67
C THR A 41 8.36 -12.36 -10.90
N ASP A 42 8.42 -13.60 -11.41
CA ASP A 42 9.22 -14.66 -10.82
C ASP A 42 10.73 -14.48 -11.12
N ALA A 43 11.58 -15.31 -10.52
CA ALA A 43 13.03 -15.26 -10.71
C ALA A 43 13.49 -15.52 -12.17
N ASN A 44 12.61 -16.01 -13.03
CA ASN A 44 12.88 -16.26 -14.46
C ASN A 44 12.32 -15.15 -15.35
N GLY A 45 11.73 -14.10 -14.78
CA GLY A 45 11.11 -13.01 -15.51
C GLY A 45 9.68 -13.29 -16.01
N ASN A 46 9.03 -14.39 -15.54
CA ASN A 46 7.65 -14.68 -15.93
C ASN A 46 6.66 -13.97 -14.99
N ILE A 47 5.59 -13.46 -15.56
CA ILE A 47 4.49 -12.87 -14.79
C ILE A 47 3.60 -13.99 -14.23
N VAL A 48 3.46 -14.02 -12.92
CA VAL A 48 2.58 -14.93 -12.17
C VAL A 48 1.47 -14.11 -11.52
N LYS A 49 0.22 -14.46 -11.83
CA LYS A 49 -0.95 -13.74 -11.29
C LYS A 49 -1.37 -14.31 -9.95
N HIS A 50 -1.48 -13.44 -8.94
CA HIS A 50 -1.99 -13.78 -7.62
C HIS A 50 -3.28 -13.00 -7.34
N ASN A 51 -4.25 -13.66 -6.71
CA ASN A 51 -5.48 -13.00 -6.30
C ASN A 51 -5.42 -12.63 -4.82
N LEU A 52 -5.39 -11.34 -4.54
CA LEU A 52 -5.69 -10.79 -3.23
C LEU A 52 -7.21 -10.78 -3.04
N TYR A 53 -7.69 -11.48 -2.01
CA TYR A 53 -9.10 -11.40 -1.61
C TYR A 53 -9.24 -10.42 -0.44
N TYR A 54 -10.23 -9.53 -0.51
CA TYR A 54 -10.40 -8.54 0.55
C TYR A 54 -11.87 -8.21 0.82
N ILE A 55 -12.15 -7.79 2.06
CA ILE A 55 -13.47 -7.31 2.47
C ILE A 55 -13.25 -5.97 3.15
N ILE A 56 -13.90 -4.93 2.63
CA ILE A 56 -13.91 -3.62 3.24
C ILE A 56 -15.11 -3.54 4.17
N ALA A 57 -14.87 -3.59 5.48
CA ALA A 57 -15.89 -3.47 6.49
C ALA A 57 -16.38 -2.02 6.65
N ARG A 58 -15.47 -1.05 6.47
CA ARG A 58 -15.75 0.38 6.39
C ARG A 58 -14.70 1.04 5.47
N GLN A 59 -15.15 1.79 4.46
CA GLN A 59 -14.26 2.34 3.45
C GLN A 59 -13.31 3.42 3.99
N GLY A 60 -13.76 4.24 4.88
CA GLY A 60 -13.09 5.48 5.27
C GLY A 60 -13.71 6.70 4.61
N ALA A 61 -13.45 7.88 5.18
CA ALA A 61 -14.14 9.13 4.80
C ALA A 61 -13.38 9.98 3.77
N ASN A 62 -12.06 9.80 3.67
CA ASN A 62 -11.18 10.63 2.85
C ASN A 62 -10.53 9.84 1.70
N GLU A 63 -9.30 10.16 1.33
CA GLU A 63 -8.58 9.57 0.21
C GLU A 63 -7.86 8.27 0.59
N SER A 64 -7.48 7.50 -0.42
CA SER A 64 -6.67 6.29 -0.28
C SER A 64 -5.19 6.63 -0.42
N PRO A 65 -4.30 5.96 0.31
CA PRO A 65 -2.87 6.02 0.04
C PRO A 65 -2.54 5.35 -1.30
N SER A 66 -1.45 5.74 -1.90
CA SER A 66 -0.78 4.97 -2.95
C SER A 66 -0.04 3.76 -2.37
N VAL A 67 0.50 2.91 -3.24
CA VAL A 67 1.33 1.76 -2.84
C VAL A 67 2.71 2.16 -2.32
N ALA A 68 3.14 3.39 -2.57
CA ALA A 68 4.43 3.96 -2.17
C ALA A 68 4.36 4.88 -0.95
N ASP A 69 3.17 5.13 -0.41
CA ASP A 69 2.99 6.06 0.71
C ASP A 69 3.29 5.45 2.07
N SER A 70 3.54 6.32 3.04
CA SER A 70 3.57 5.96 4.45
C SER A 70 2.16 6.00 5.04
N VAL A 71 1.78 4.98 5.82
CA VAL A 71 0.44 4.85 6.41
C VAL A 71 0.48 4.74 7.92
N TYR A 72 -0.49 5.35 8.60
CA TYR A 72 -0.68 5.22 10.05
C TYR A 72 -1.78 4.22 10.33
N VAL A 73 -1.38 2.99 10.72
CA VAL A 73 -2.27 1.84 10.81
C VAL A 73 -2.15 1.09 12.13
N SER A 74 -3.26 0.48 12.56
CA SER A 74 -3.23 -0.64 13.49
C SER A 74 -3.69 -1.90 12.78
N TYR A 75 -3.11 -3.05 13.12
CA TYR A 75 -3.43 -4.31 12.46
C TYR A 75 -3.18 -5.53 13.32
N ASP A 76 -3.82 -6.62 12.94
CA ASP A 76 -3.56 -7.97 13.42
C ASP A 76 -3.26 -8.86 12.22
N GLY A 77 -2.13 -9.60 12.27
CA GLY A 77 -1.72 -10.58 11.28
C GLY A 77 -1.93 -12.02 11.78
N TYR A 78 -2.64 -12.83 10.99
CA TYR A 78 -3.00 -14.20 11.34
C TYR A 78 -2.56 -15.20 10.26
N LEU A 79 -2.27 -16.41 10.70
CA LEU A 79 -2.33 -17.59 9.82
C LEU A 79 -3.78 -18.07 9.69
N THR A 80 -4.05 -18.91 8.70
CA THR A 80 -5.39 -19.46 8.44
C THR A 80 -5.91 -20.38 9.55
N ASP A 81 -5.05 -20.86 10.43
CA ASP A 81 -5.39 -21.64 11.63
C ASP A 81 -5.74 -20.76 12.86
N GLY A 82 -5.60 -19.43 12.70
CA GLY A 82 -5.87 -18.45 13.75
C GLY A 82 -4.65 -18.07 14.60
N TYR A 83 -3.47 -18.61 14.31
CA TYR A 83 -2.25 -18.19 14.98
C TYR A 83 -1.95 -16.71 14.65
N VAL A 84 -1.78 -15.88 15.69
CA VAL A 84 -1.41 -14.46 15.55
C VAL A 84 0.11 -14.38 15.45
N PHE A 85 0.63 -13.99 14.29
CA PHE A 85 2.08 -13.85 14.10
C PHE A 85 2.58 -12.42 14.31
N ASP A 86 1.73 -11.42 14.11
CA ASP A 86 2.03 -10.01 14.42
C ASP A 86 0.78 -9.28 14.87
N ASN A 87 0.98 -8.25 15.70
CA ASN A 87 -0.12 -7.48 16.27
C ASN A 87 0.34 -6.06 16.61
N ARG A 88 -0.38 -5.06 16.10
CA ARG A 88 -0.18 -3.64 16.38
C ARG A 88 -1.49 -3.02 16.83
N LYS A 89 -1.77 -3.13 18.13
CA LYS A 89 -3.00 -2.57 18.74
C LYS A 89 -3.02 -1.04 18.75
N PHE A 90 -1.86 -0.44 18.93
CA PHE A 90 -1.70 1.01 18.79
C PHE A 90 -1.19 1.30 17.40
N PRO A 91 -1.77 2.31 16.72
CA PRO A 91 -1.33 2.65 15.38
C PRO A 91 0.15 3.02 15.32
N ILE A 92 0.80 2.56 14.26
CA ILE A 92 2.19 2.86 13.93
C ILE A 92 2.27 3.37 12.49
N TRP A 93 3.30 4.12 12.19
CA TRP A 93 3.65 4.44 10.82
C TRP A 93 4.34 3.24 10.17
N LEU A 94 3.87 2.87 9.00
CA LEU A 94 4.49 1.88 8.12
C LEU A 94 4.66 2.52 6.75
N ASP A 95 5.80 2.26 6.15
CA ASP A 95 6.07 2.56 4.76
C ASP A 95 5.54 1.39 3.91
N LEU A 96 4.60 1.67 3.00
CA LEU A 96 4.01 0.66 2.13
C LEU A 96 5.01 0.14 1.11
N ALA A 97 5.95 0.96 0.65
CA ALA A 97 7.01 0.55 -0.28
C ALA A 97 7.85 -0.61 0.29
N ASN A 98 8.10 -0.60 1.61
CA ASN A 98 8.86 -1.61 2.33
C ASN A 98 7.98 -2.71 2.95
N SER A 99 6.69 -2.77 2.61
CA SER A 99 5.75 -3.77 3.13
C SER A 99 5.60 -4.98 2.19
N LEU A 100 4.99 -6.07 2.69
CA LEU A 100 4.60 -7.20 1.83
C LEU A 100 3.70 -6.72 0.70
N GLU A 101 3.92 -7.21 -0.52
CA GLU A 101 3.18 -6.80 -1.71
C GLU A 101 1.65 -6.90 -1.52
N GLY A 102 1.15 -8.03 -1.03
CA GLY A 102 -0.27 -8.19 -0.77
C GLY A 102 -0.81 -7.30 0.35
N PHE A 103 0.03 -6.87 1.30
CA PHE A 103 -0.36 -5.94 2.36
C PHE A 103 -0.50 -4.51 1.81
N ARG A 104 0.51 -4.00 1.10
CA ARG A 104 0.45 -2.66 0.49
C ARG A 104 -0.69 -2.53 -0.50
N GLU A 105 -0.89 -3.52 -1.37
CA GLU A 105 -1.98 -3.57 -2.33
C GLU A 105 -3.37 -3.63 -1.69
N GLY A 106 -3.47 -4.28 -0.53
CA GLY A 106 -4.70 -4.33 0.24
C GLY A 106 -4.99 -3.04 0.98
N VAL A 107 -3.98 -2.42 1.60
CA VAL A 107 -4.14 -1.17 2.35
C VAL A 107 -4.51 -0.01 1.42
N SER A 108 -3.97 0.02 0.19
CA SER A 108 -4.32 1.04 -0.80
C SER A 108 -5.78 0.99 -1.27
N GLU A 109 -6.51 -0.12 -1.02
CA GLU A 109 -7.96 -0.21 -1.26
C GLU A 109 -8.81 0.48 -0.17
N LEU A 110 -8.21 0.80 0.98
CA LEU A 110 -8.88 1.53 2.06
C LEU A 110 -8.75 3.04 1.86
N ARG A 111 -9.65 3.77 2.50
CA ARG A 111 -9.56 5.23 2.63
C ARG A 111 -9.27 5.62 4.07
N THR A 112 -8.61 6.74 4.25
CA THR A 112 -8.30 7.30 5.57
C THR A 112 -9.53 7.89 6.24
N GLY A 113 -9.40 8.16 7.55
CA GLY A 113 -10.42 8.78 8.37
C GLY A 113 -10.24 10.27 8.55
N ASN A 114 -11.17 10.86 9.32
CA ASN A 114 -10.99 12.21 9.84
C ASN A 114 -10.10 12.18 11.08
N TYR A 115 -9.50 13.31 11.40
CA TYR A 115 -8.78 13.50 12.67
C TYR A 115 -9.19 14.81 13.34
N ALA A 116 -9.06 14.84 14.66
CA ALA A 116 -9.24 16.05 15.46
C ALA A 116 -8.12 16.13 16.50
N GLU A 117 -7.51 17.31 16.61
CA GLU A 117 -6.57 17.63 17.66
C GLU A 117 -7.32 18.04 18.94
N ASN A 118 -7.03 17.36 20.03
CA ASN A 118 -7.62 17.64 21.33
C ASN A 118 -6.84 18.74 22.06
N LEU A 119 -7.49 19.40 23.02
CA LEU A 119 -6.87 20.48 23.83
C LEU A 119 -5.62 20.04 24.60
N ASN A 120 -5.42 18.77 24.80
CA ASN A 120 -4.25 18.19 25.47
C ASN A 120 -3.13 17.77 24.49
N GLY A 121 -3.25 18.13 23.20
CA GLY A 121 -2.28 17.80 22.15
C GLY A 121 -2.35 16.37 21.63
N THR A 122 -3.34 15.55 22.04
CA THR A 122 -3.55 14.23 21.45
C THR A 122 -4.42 14.33 20.20
N ILE A 123 -4.24 13.38 19.27
CA ILE A 123 -5.06 13.26 18.06
C ILE A 123 -6.04 12.10 18.22
N THR A 124 -7.30 12.34 17.88
CA THR A 124 -8.31 11.29 17.76
C THR A 124 -8.68 11.11 16.29
N TYR A 125 -8.87 9.87 15.89
CA TYR A 125 -9.28 9.50 14.53
C TYR A 125 -10.68 8.90 14.56
N ASP A 126 -11.51 9.27 13.59
CA ASP A 126 -12.82 8.68 13.37
C ASP A 126 -13.05 8.36 11.89
N SER A 127 -14.09 7.60 11.59
CA SER A 127 -14.50 7.27 10.21
C SER A 127 -13.37 6.72 9.32
N PHE A 128 -12.35 6.14 9.90
CA PHE A 128 -11.20 5.55 9.20
C PHE A 128 -11.56 4.23 8.52
N GLY A 129 -10.78 3.86 7.51
CA GLY A 129 -10.94 2.60 6.77
C GLY A 129 -10.70 1.37 7.64
N VAL A 130 -11.51 0.33 7.46
CA VAL A 130 -11.36 -0.96 8.13
C VAL A 130 -11.56 -2.06 7.11
N GLY A 131 -10.57 -2.94 6.97
CA GLY A 131 -10.61 -4.04 6.02
C GLY A 131 -9.94 -5.30 6.53
N ILE A 132 -10.19 -6.38 5.82
CA ILE A 132 -9.50 -7.64 6.01
C ILE A 132 -8.99 -8.14 4.66
N PHE A 133 -7.74 -8.57 4.64
CA PHE A 133 -7.03 -8.99 3.44
C PHE A 133 -6.56 -10.42 3.60
N PHE A 134 -6.76 -11.25 2.57
CA PHE A 134 -6.33 -12.63 2.51
C PHE A 134 -5.30 -12.76 1.40
N LEU A 135 -4.06 -12.93 1.79
CA LEU A 135 -2.90 -12.96 0.91
C LEU A 135 -2.51 -14.42 0.64
N PRO A 136 -2.55 -14.89 -0.60
CA PRO A 136 -1.83 -16.11 -0.94
C PRO A 136 -0.32 -15.91 -0.72
N SER A 137 0.40 -16.99 -0.50
CA SER A 137 1.83 -16.95 -0.14
C SER A 137 2.70 -16.19 -1.15
N GLY A 138 2.35 -16.20 -2.44
CA GLY A 138 3.14 -15.55 -3.49
C GLY A 138 3.17 -14.03 -3.44
N ILE A 139 2.25 -13.39 -2.70
CA ILE A 139 2.25 -11.96 -2.39
C ILE A 139 2.44 -11.71 -0.88
N GLY A 140 2.91 -12.74 -0.16
CA GLY A 140 3.31 -12.73 1.24
C GLY A 140 4.79 -13.06 1.39
N TYR A 141 5.13 -13.97 2.31
CA TYR A 141 6.52 -14.38 2.55
C TYR A 141 7.04 -15.47 1.60
N PHE A 142 6.15 -16.09 0.80
CA PHE A 142 6.44 -17.18 -0.14
C PHE A 142 7.20 -18.33 0.53
N GLU A 143 8.43 -18.61 0.09
CA GLU A 143 9.29 -19.68 0.63
C GLU A 143 10.09 -19.26 1.87
N ASN A 144 10.01 -17.97 2.24
CA ASN A 144 10.74 -17.48 3.39
C ASN A 144 9.96 -17.73 4.69
N THR A 145 10.64 -18.31 5.68
CA THR A 145 10.09 -18.38 7.03
C THR A 145 10.34 -17.08 7.77
N SER A 146 9.35 -16.58 8.48
CA SER A 146 9.47 -15.35 9.27
C SER A 146 8.65 -15.44 10.55
N GLY A 147 9.24 -15.18 11.70
CA GLY A 147 8.50 -14.97 12.95
C GLY A 147 7.53 -16.10 13.36
N GLY A 148 7.82 -17.37 13.00
CA GLY A 148 6.92 -18.51 13.26
C GLY A 148 5.91 -18.75 12.14
N ILE A 149 6.01 -18.03 11.00
CA ILE A 149 5.23 -18.28 9.79
C ILE A 149 5.94 -19.36 8.98
N PRO A 150 5.30 -20.52 8.71
CA PRO A 150 5.85 -21.56 7.84
C PRO A 150 5.95 -21.10 6.39
N GLU A 151 6.81 -21.76 5.61
CA GLU A 151 6.88 -21.58 4.16
C GLU A 151 5.50 -21.75 3.50
N TYR A 152 5.25 -21.01 2.43
CA TYR A 152 4.03 -21.06 1.62
C TYR A 152 2.73 -20.80 2.39
N SER A 153 2.80 -20.19 3.57
CA SER A 153 1.61 -19.87 4.38
C SER A 153 0.80 -18.73 3.76
N PRO A 154 -0.51 -18.92 3.54
CA PRO A 154 -1.41 -17.80 3.32
C PRO A 154 -1.53 -16.95 4.57
N LEU A 155 -1.61 -15.63 4.39
CA LEU A 155 -1.70 -14.67 5.49
C LEU A 155 -3.07 -13.98 5.51
N VAL A 156 -3.49 -13.58 6.69
CA VAL A 156 -4.71 -12.79 6.87
C VAL A 156 -4.35 -11.56 7.71
N PHE A 157 -4.67 -10.37 7.18
CA PHE A 157 -4.50 -9.12 7.92
C PHE A 157 -5.84 -8.42 8.14
N SER A 158 -6.12 -8.08 9.38
CA SER A 158 -7.20 -7.17 9.75
C SER A 158 -6.60 -5.79 10.02
N VAL A 159 -6.98 -4.79 9.22
CA VAL A 159 -6.32 -3.48 9.20
C VAL A 159 -7.31 -2.36 9.48
N LYS A 160 -6.86 -1.36 10.24
CA LYS A 160 -7.51 -0.06 10.45
C LYS A 160 -6.56 1.02 9.95
N LEU A 161 -6.97 1.77 8.93
CA LEU A 161 -6.18 2.84 8.31
C LEU A 161 -6.63 4.20 8.83
N MET A 162 -5.85 4.84 9.68
CA MET A 162 -6.17 6.14 10.28
C MET A 162 -5.93 7.29 9.31
N THR A 163 -4.70 7.40 8.84
CA THR A 163 -4.25 8.44 7.90
C THR A 163 -3.05 7.95 7.10
N TYR A 164 -2.58 8.76 6.16
CA TYR A 164 -1.36 8.51 5.39
C TYR A 164 -0.57 9.80 5.21
N ALA A 165 0.65 9.67 4.73
CA ALA A 165 1.50 10.75 4.27
C ALA A 165 2.06 10.36 2.90
N GLU A 166 1.92 11.23 1.93
CA GLU A 166 2.61 11.12 0.66
C GLU A 166 4.11 11.04 0.91
N THR A 167 4.80 10.15 0.19
CA THR A 167 6.21 9.88 0.42
C THR A 167 7.01 10.18 -0.86
N ASP A 168 8.09 10.91 -0.66
CA ASP A 168 9.18 11.16 -1.55
C ASP A 168 10.40 10.55 -0.83
N HIS A 169 10.90 9.39 -1.32
CA HIS A 169 11.84 8.57 -0.56
C HIS A 169 13.28 9.09 -0.60
N ASP A 170 13.69 9.71 -1.69
CA ASP A 170 15.05 10.26 -1.88
C ASP A 170 15.11 11.78 -1.68
N ASN A 171 13.92 12.43 -1.59
CA ASN A 171 13.75 13.86 -1.41
C ASN A 171 14.26 14.69 -2.59
N ASP A 172 14.03 14.20 -3.79
CA ASP A 172 14.38 14.88 -5.02
C ASP A 172 13.30 15.85 -5.52
N GLY A 173 12.09 15.78 -4.94
CA GLY A 173 10.94 16.65 -5.22
C GLY A 173 9.85 15.99 -6.05
N ILE A 174 10.03 14.77 -6.51
CA ILE A 174 9.00 13.92 -7.12
C ILE A 174 8.45 12.99 -6.04
N LEU A 175 7.12 12.90 -5.91
CA LEU A 175 6.53 11.89 -5.02
C LEU A 175 6.74 10.51 -5.62
N SER A 176 7.17 9.56 -4.82
CA SER A 176 7.56 8.22 -5.27
C SER A 176 6.52 7.48 -6.10
N ILE A 177 5.23 7.79 -5.93
CA ILE A 177 4.18 7.21 -6.79
C ILE A 177 4.19 7.78 -8.22
N PHE A 178 4.77 8.96 -8.45
CA PHE A 178 4.88 9.58 -9.76
C PHE A 178 6.14 9.19 -10.52
N GLU A 179 7.00 8.41 -9.91
CA GLU A 179 8.19 7.80 -10.51
C GLU A 179 7.88 6.41 -11.10
N ASP A 180 6.61 6.10 -11.30
CA ASP A 180 6.08 4.97 -12.06
C ASP A 180 6.16 5.31 -13.56
N ILE A 181 7.33 5.07 -14.15
CA ILE A 181 7.65 5.50 -15.53
C ILE A 181 6.97 4.60 -16.56
N ASP A 182 6.81 3.32 -16.27
CA ASP A 182 6.16 2.37 -17.17
C ASP A 182 4.63 2.40 -17.08
N GLY A 183 4.08 3.08 -16.05
CA GLY A 183 2.64 3.29 -15.83
C GLY A 183 1.90 2.06 -15.36
N ASP A 184 2.59 1.10 -14.72
CA ASP A 184 1.98 -0.13 -14.21
C ASP A 184 1.31 0.06 -12.82
N GLY A 185 1.44 1.24 -12.22
CA GLY A 185 0.93 1.62 -10.90
C GLY A 185 1.86 1.25 -9.76
N LYS A 186 3.12 0.92 -10.05
CA LYS A 186 4.11 0.44 -9.09
C LYS A 186 5.48 1.06 -9.38
N PRO A 187 5.90 2.09 -8.68
CA PRO A 187 7.20 2.75 -8.91
C PRO A 187 8.39 1.87 -8.47
N PHE A 188 8.13 0.58 -8.25
CA PHE A 188 9.14 -0.40 -7.87
C PHE A 188 9.77 -1.00 -9.11
N ARG A 189 11.05 -0.83 -9.31
CA ARG A 189 11.86 -1.30 -10.45
C ARG A 189 11.88 -0.36 -11.66
N ASP A 190 11.24 0.81 -11.57
CA ASP A 190 11.49 1.86 -12.53
C ASP A 190 12.90 2.41 -12.30
N ASP A 191 13.73 2.33 -13.32
CA ASP A 191 15.18 2.61 -13.29
C ASP A 191 15.50 3.19 -14.68
N SER A 192 15.53 4.52 -14.77
CA SER A 192 15.57 5.23 -16.05
C SER A 192 16.95 5.22 -16.69
N ASP A 193 18.02 5.28 -15.87
CA ASP A 193 19.41 5.29 -16.36
C ASP A 193 20.06 3.90 -16.42
N GLY A 194 19.42 2.88 -15.78
CA GLY A 194 19.87 1.49 -15.79
C GLY A 194 21.02 1.20 -14.84
N ASP A 195 21.20 1.99 -13.79
CA ASP A 195 22.28 1.82 -12.81
C ASP A 195 21.95 0.80 -11.70
N ASN A 196 20.71 0.29 -11.65
CA ASN A 196 20.08 -0.62 -10.69
C ASN A 196 19.65 0.06 -9.37
N LEU A 197 19.56 1.35 -9.31
CA LEU A 197 18.82 2.09 -8.30
C LEU A 197 17.48 2.50 -8.92
N TRP A 198 16.38 2.27 -8.24
CA TRP A 198 15.07 2.67 -8.75
C TRP A 198 14.89 4.17 -8.58
N ASN A 199 14.24 4.81 -9.54
CA ASN A 199 14.02 6.26 -9.51
C ASN A 199 13.52 6.75 -8.15
N MET A 200 12.56 6.09 -7.53
CA MET A 200 12.05 6.45 -6.19
C MET A 200 13.09 6.43 -5.05
N TYR A 201 14.31 6.04 -5.32
CA TYR A 201 15.44 6.04 -4.38
C TYR A 201 16.68 6.69 -4.99
N ASP A 202 16.58 7.16 -6.24
CA ASP A 202 17.64 7.83 -6.97
C ASP A 202 17.37 9.34 -6.97
N THR A 203 18.38 10.12 -6.73
CA THR A 203 18.31 11.59 -6.76
C THR A 203 18.73 12.19 -8.10
N ASP A 204 19.10 11.32 -9.09
CA ASP A 204 19.61 11.68 -10.42
C ASP A 204 19.08 10.64 -11.42
N ASP A 205 17.77 10.71 -11.68
CA ASP A 205 16.97 9.66 -12.35
C ASP A 205 17.47 9.28 -13.76
N ASP A 206 18.08 10.20 -14.48
CA ASP A 206 18.61 9.96 -15.84
C ASP A 206 20.13 9.76 -15.88
N GLY A 207 20.82 9.94 -14.73
CA GLY A 207 22.24 9.64 -14.56
C GLY A 207 23.17 10.60 -15.31
N ASP A 208 22.72 11.81 -15.68
CA ASP A 208 23.54 12.78 -16.41
C ASP A 208 24.51 13.57 -15.51
N GLY A 209 24.31 13.51 -14.18
CA GLY A 209 25.08 14.17 -13.15
C GLY A 209 24.49 15.50 -12.67
N ILE A 210 23.30 15.85 -13.11
CA ILE A 210 22.46 16.92 -12.58
C ILE A 210 21.37 16.24 -11.75
N LEU A 211 21.17 16.68 -10.51
CA LEU A 211 20.15 16.08 -9.65
C LEU A 211 18.76 16.42 -10.15
N THR A 212 17.84 15.46 -10.13
CA THR A 212 16.42 15.55 -10.48
C THR A 212 15.77 16.83 -9.93
N ILE A 213 15.99 17.16 -8.64
CA ILE A 213 15.45 18.38 -8.01
C ILE A 213 15.87 19.69 -8.70
N ASN A 214 16.96 19.70 -9.45
CA ASN A 214 17.43 20.88 -10.19
C ASN A 214 16.90 20.94 -11.62
N GLU A 215 16.16 19.93 -12.06
CA GLU A 215 15.66 19.76 -13.40
C GLU A 215 14.15 19.83 -13.53
N ILE A 216 13.43 19.59 -12.43
CA ILE A 216 11.97 19.57 -12.43
C ILE A 216 11.36 20.91 -12.89
N ASP A 217 11.94 22.03 -12.41
CA ASP A 217 11.41 23.38 -12.68
C ASP A 217 12.56 24.40 -12.65
N LYS A 218 13.41 24.36 -13.68
CA LYS A 218 14.61 25.24 -13.83
C LYS A 218 14.23 26.71 -13.92
N ASN A 219 13.02 26.99 -14.43
CA ASN A 219 12.54 28.33 -14.73
C ASN A 219 11.60 28.91 -13.64
N ASN A 220 11.20 28.11 -12.64
CA ASN A 220 10.31 28.47 -11.52
C ASN A 220 8.89 28.89 -11.97
N ASP A 221 8.32 28.21 -12.96
CA ASP A 221 6.95 28.44 -13.42
C ASP A 221 5.95 27.40 -12.91
N SER A 222 6.39 26.44 -12.10
CA SER A 222 5.62 25.33 -11.53
C SER A 222 5.14 24.31 -12.56
N VAL A 223 5.84 24.21 -13.67
CA VAL A 223 5.65 23.19 -14.71
C VAL A 223 6.93 22.37 -14.81
N ILE A 224 6.80 21.07 -14.97
CA ILE A 224 7.96 20.20 -15.23
C ILE A 224 8.57 20.60 -16.57
N ASP A 225 9.88 20.87 -16.55
CA ASP A 225 10.62 21.33 -17.73
C ASP A 225 10.86 20.18 -18.74
N ASP A 226 10.81 20.52 -20.03
CA ASP A 226 11.22 19.73 -21.19
C ASP A 226 11.94 20.73 -22.14
N SER A 227 13.23 20.91 -21.91
CA SER A 227 14.01 21.99 -22.51
C SER A 227 14.21 21.83 -24.01
N ASN A 228 14.32 20.59 -24.49
CA ASN A 228 14.50 20.27 -25.89
C ASN A 228 13.18 20.06 -26.64
N ASN A 229 12.04 19.96 -25.92
CA ASN A 229 10.68 19.76 -26.41
C ASN A 229 10.50 18.46 -27.21
N ASP A 230 11.10 17.38 -26.76
CA ASP A 230 10.95 16.06 -27.37
C ASP A 230 9.88 15.19 -26.70
N GLY A 231 9.34 15.64 -25.57
CA GLY A 231 8.26 15.00 -24.82
C GLY A 231 8.76 14.15 -23.65
N ILE A 232 10.05 14.14 -23.37
CA ILE A 232 10.65 13.55 -22.18
C ILE A 232 10.97 14.71 -21.22
N PRO A 233 10.53 14.66 -19.96
CA PRO A 233 10.92 15.66 -18.96
C PRO A 233 12.44 15.71 -18.77
N ASP A 234 12.98 16.90 -18.49
CA ASP A 234 14.43 17.10 -18.34
C ASP A 234 15.05 16.14 -17.31
N TYR A 235 14.36 15.85 -16.20
CA TYR A 235 14.84 14.95 -15.14
C TYR A 235 14.87 13.46 -15.53
N LEU A 236 14.39 13.10 -16.71
CA LEU A 236 14.42 11.75 -17.29
C LEU A 236 15.16 11.69 -18.63
N ASP A 237 15.77 12.80 -19.04
CA ASP A 237 16.42 12.95 -20.37
C ASP A 237 17.89 13.35 -20.23
N PRO A 238 18.82 12.41 -20.29
CA PRO A 238 20.25 12.69 -20.13
C PRO A 238 20.86 13.52 -21.28
N ASP A 239 20.06 13.84 -22.33
CA ASP A 239 20.50 14.58 -23.51
C ASP A 239 20.00 16.06 -23.55
N ASN A 240 19.44 16.58 -22.42
CA ASN A 240 18.82 17.93 -22.37
C ASN A 240 19.80 19.09 -22.07
#